data_26ac9a5b7b56ff53ccda92d08fe3f2a8
#
_entry.id   26ac9a5b7b56ff53ccda92d08fe3f2a8
#
_cell.length_a   1.000
_cell.length_b   1.000
_cell.length_c   1.000
_cell.angle_alpha   90.00
_cell.angle_beta   90.00
_cell.angle_gamma   90.00
#
_symmetry.space_group_name_H-M   'P 1'
#
loop_
_entity.id
_entity.type
_entity.pdbx_description
1 polymer ?
#
loop_
_entity_poly.entity_id
_entity_poly.type
_entity_poly.pdbx_seq_one_letter_code
_entity_poly.pdbx_strand_id
1 'polypeptide(L)'
;MMDVTFAVTAEQRQNLGDSVLWIGGSPCAGKSTIAERLSAAGGPARFSVDEDFAVQSRGFSPERQPALCAWLQASSDERWLQPVPQLLDEVIACYSEHCAFIVDALVAQTRSGSATILTEGSCLLPDCLAPMAATAAMVWV
;
A
#
# COMPACT_ATOMS: atom_id res chain seq x y z
N MET A 1 5.59 -1.57 -21.34
CA MET A 1 5.67 -0.80 -20.08
C MET A 1 4.37 -0.02 -19.96
N MET A 2 3.42 -0.52 -19.18
CA MET A 2 2.21 0.25 -18.88
C MET A 2 2.63 1.37 -17.92
N ASP A 3 2.39 2.59 -18.36
CA ASP A 3 2.57 3.79 -17.51
C ASP A 3 1.42 3.82 -16.51
N VAL A 4 1.55 3.05 -15.44
CA VAL A 4 0.59 3.09 -14.33
C VAL A 4 0.92 4.33 -13.49
N THR A 5 0.51 5.47 -13.99
CA THR A 5 0.65 6.72 -13.26
C THR A 5 -0.42 6.75 -12.16
N PHE A 6 -0.09 6.20 -11.01
CA PHE A 6 -0.85 6.44 -9.79
C PHE A 6 -0.67 7.91 -9.40
N ALA A 7 -1.67 8.71 -9.67
CA ALA A 7 -1.66 10.13 -9.32
C ALA A 7 -2.39 10.36 -8.01
N VAL A 8 -1.65 10.50 -6.90
CA VAL A 8 -2.19 11.05 -5.66
C VAL A 8 -2.61 12.50 -5.89
N THR A 9 -3.86 12.84 -5.64
CA THR A 9 -4.36 14.20 -5.82
C THR A 9 -3.76 15.18 -4.79
N ALA A 10 -3.80 16.47 -5.08
CA ALA A 10 -3.34 17.50 -4.14
C ALA A 10 -4.14 17.45 -2.82
N GLU A 11 -5.43 17.16 -2.90
CA GLU A 11 -6.30 17.00 -1.72
C GLU A 11 -5.89 15.77 -0.89
N GLN A 12 -5.62 14.63 -1.53
CA GLN A 12 -5.14 13.43 -0.84
C GLN A 12 -3.80 13.69 -0.14
N ARG A 13 -2.86 14.37 -0.81
CA ARG A 13 -1.58 14.76 -0.20
C ARG A 13 -1.76 15.62 1.04
N GLN A 14 -2.65 16.59 0.98
CA GLN A 14 -2.93 17.48 2.10
C GLN A 14 -3.58 16.73 3.28
N ASN A 15 -4.51 15.82 3.00
CA ASN A 15 -5.19 15.04 4.03
C ASN A 15 -4.29 14.02 4.71
N LEU A 16 -3.35 13.42 3.98
CA LEU A 16 -2.44 12.40 4.52
C LEU A 16 -1.19 13.00 5.17
N GLY A 17 -0.65 14.08 4.66
CA GLY A 17 0.51 14.84 5.11
C GLY A 17 1.18 14.33 6.39
N ASP A 18 1.03 15.08 7.47
CA ASP A 18 1.58 14.73 8.78
C ASP A 18 0.76 13.67 9.55
N SER A 19 -0.40 13.26 9.01
CA SER A 19 -1.29 12.32 9.68
C SER A 19 -0.92 10.84 9.45
N VAL A 20 -0.05 10.55 8.50
CA VAL A 20 0.34 9.18 8.17
C VAL A 20 1.86 9.05 8.10
N LEU A 21 2.39 8.08 8.84
CA LEU A 21 3.77 7.64 8.78
C LEU A 21 3.84 6.35 7.95
N TRP A 22 4.82 6.27 7.05
CA TRP A 22 4.89 5.21 6.05
C TRP A 22 6.15 4.35 6.22
N ILE A 23 5.98 3.03 6.28
CA ILE A 23 7.07 2.05 6.24
C ILE A 23 6.87 1.12 5.04
N GLY A 24 7.64 1.34 4.00
CA GLY A 24 7.72 0.45 2.84
C GLY A 24 8.91 -0.49 2.91
N GLY A 25 9.04 -1.37 1.93
CA GLY A 25 10.21 -2.25 1.80
C GLY A 25 9.87 -3.68 1.43
N SER A 26 10.91 -4.48 1.25
CA SER A 26 10.79 -5.86 0.81
C SER A 26 10.00 -6.74 1.80
N PRO A 27 9.36 -7.81 1.33
CA PRO A 27 8.87 -8.86 2.22
C PRO A 27 9.99 -9.34 3.16
N CYS A 28 9.64 -9.66 4.40
CA CYS A 28 10.58 -10.12 5.44
C CYS A 28 11.66 -9.12 5.89
N ALA A 29 11.59 -7.86 5.49
CA ALA A 29 12.56 -6.82 5.90
C ALA A 29 12.36 -6.30 7.33
N GLY A 30 11.35 -6.76 8.06
CA GLY A 30 11.10 -6.38 9.46
C GLY A 30 10.11 -5.20 9.64
N LYS A 31 9.43 -4.76 8.58
CA LYS A 31 8.45 -3.66 8.64
C LYS A 31 7.42 -3.81 9.76
N SER A 32 6.74 -4.95 9.79
CA SER A 32 5.70 -5.25 10.79
C SER A 32 6.27 -5.25 12.21
N THR A 33 7.46 -5.82 12.42
CA THR A 33 8.14 -5.83 13.71
C THR A 33 8.46 -4.40 14.19
N ILE A 34 8.93 -3.53 13.28
CA ILE A 34 9.20 -2.13 13.62
C ILE A 34 7.90 -1.42 13.99
N ALA A 35 6.85 -1.56 13.16
CA ALA A 35 5.56 -0.93 13.39
C ALA A 35 4.91 -1.37 14.70
N GLU A 36 4.94 -2.66 15.02
CA GLU A 36 4.45 -3.21 16.29
C GLU A 36 5.16 -2.61 17.49
N ARG A 37 6.49 -2.56 17.44
CA ARG A 37 7.29 -2.00 18.55
C ARG A 37 7.01 -0.52 18.76
N LEU A 38 6.86 0.25 17.68
CA LEU A 38 6.54 1.68 17.78
C LEU A 38 5.14 1.89 18.38
N SER A 39 4.13 1.15 17.93
CA SER A 39 2.78 1.24 18.48
C SER A 39 2.71 0.80 19.93
N ALA A 40 3.39 -0.31 20.30
CA ALA A 40 3.45 -0.81 21.67
C ALA A 40 4.17 0.14 22.64
N ALA A 41 5.09 0.97 22.14
CA ALA A 41 5.78 2.00 22.92
C ALA A 41 4.93 3.28 23.12
N GLY A 42 3.65 3.26 22.81
CA GLY A 42 2.75 4.42 22.91
C GLY A 42 2.75 5.31 21.67
N GLY A 43 3.27 4.80 20.55
CA GLY A 43 3.24 5.46 19.25
C GLY A 43 1.88 5.38 18.55
N PRO A 44 1.81 5.78 17.26
CA PRO A 44 0.58 5.80 16.49
C PRO A 44 -0.08 4.43 16.34
N ALA A 45 -1.39 4.43 16.11
CA ALA A 45 -2.13 3.22 15.75
C ALA A 45 -1.59 2.64 14.44
N ARG A 46 -1.39 1.32 14.41
CA ARG A 46 -0.88 0.61 13.24
C ARG A 46 -2.00 0.30 12.26
N PHE A 47 -1.71 0.50 10.99
CA PHE A 47 -2.49 0.02 9.85
C PHE A 47 -1.61 -0.91 9.02
N SER A 48 -1.82 -2.22 9.16
CA SER A 48 -1.04 -3.23 8.41
C SER A 48 -1.68 -3.51 7.07
N VAL A 49 -0.95 -3.24 6.00
CA VAL A 49 -1.43 -3.50 4.64
C VAL A 49 -1.45 -4.99 4.34
N ASP A 50 -0.39 -5.69 4.71
CA ASP A 50 -0.22 -7.10 4.34
C ASP A 50 -1.09 -8.04 5.21
N GLU A 51 -1.23 -7.75 6.51
CA GLU A 51 -2.06 -8.56 7.41
C GLU A 51 -3.56 -8.39 7.14
N ASP A 52 -4.00 -7.19 6.77
CA ASP A 52 -5.39 -6.88 6.51
C ASP A 52 -5.82 -7.16 5.06
N PHE A 53 -4.93 -7.71 4.22
CA PHE A 53 -5.19 -7.94 2.80
C PHE A 53 -6.48 -8.73 2.53
N ALA A 54 -6.75 -9.78 3.31
CA ALA A 54 -7.96 -10.58 3.16
C ALA A 54 -9.26 -9.79 3.44
N VAL A 55 -9.20 -8.78 4.30
CA VAL A 55 -10.33 -7.87 4.56
C VAL A 55 -10.43 -6.83 3.44
N GLN A 56 -9.32 -6.25 3.06
CA GLN A 56 -9.22 -5.22 2.03
C GLN A 56 -9.68 -5.75 0.66
N SER A 57 -9.33 -7.01 0.33
CA SER A 57 -9.68 -7.63 -0.95
C SER A 57 -11.18 -7.74 -1.20
N ARG A 58 -11.99 -7.71 -0.16
CA ARG A 58 -13.46 -7.66 -0.28
C ARG A 58 -13.97 -6.34 -0.86
N GLY A 59 -13.17 -5.30 -0.80
CA GLY A 59 -13.45 -3.97 -1.36
C GLY A 59 -12.90 -3.76 -2.76
N PHE A 60 -12.16 -4.71 -3.34
CA PHE A 60 -11.63 -4.56 -4.68
C PHE A 60 -12.72 -4.74 -5.74
N SER A 61 -12.61 -3.99 -6.82
CA SER A 61 -13.49 -4.12 -7.98
C SER A 61 -12.68 -4.23 -9.27
N PRO A 62 -13.15 -5.00 -10.26
CA PRO A 62 -12.46 -5.14 -11.56
C PRO A 62 -12.26 -3.81 -12.31
N GLU A 63 -13.11 -2.82 -12.04
CA GLU A 63 -13.01 -1.50 -12.68
C GLU A 63 -11.86 -0.67 -12.11
N ARG A 64 -11.56 -0.84 -10.82
CA ARG A 64 -10.54 -0.04 -10.12
C ARG A 64 -9.26 -0.81 -9.84
N GLN A 65 -9.36 -2.10 -9.61
CA GLN A 65 -8.24 -3.00 -9.29
C GLN A 65 -8.25 -4.24 -10.22
N PRO A 66 -8.17 -4.07 -11.55
CA PRO A 66 -8.24 -5.18 -12.49
C PRO A 66 -7.13 -6.23 -12.29
N ALA A 67 -5.89 -5.80 -12.07
CA ALA A 67 -4.75 -6.70 -11.86
C ALA A 67 -4.91 -7.50 -10.55
N LEU A 68 -5.28 -6.85 -9.46
CA LEU A 68 -5.54 -7.53 -8.17
C LEU A 68 -6.69 -8.53 -8.27
N CYS A 69 -7.78 -8.17 -8.93
CA CYS A 69 -8.91 -9.07 -9.11
C CYS A 69 -8.53 -10.28 -9.99
N ALA A 70 -7.79 -10.08 -11.06
CA ALA A 70 -7.28 -11.17 -11.89
C ALA A 70 -6.31 -12.07 -11.10
N TRP A 71 -5.38 -11.48 -10.36
CA TRP A 71 -4.45 -12.19 -9.48
C TRP A 71 -5.15 -13.07 -8.45
N LEU A 72 -6.20 -12.57 -7.81
CA LEU A 72 -6.98 -13.33 -6.82
C LEU A 72 -7.75 -14.50 -7.42
N GLN A 73 -8.18 -14.40 -8.69
CA GLN A 73 -8.90 -15.46 -9.39
C GLN A 73 -7.98 -16.54 -9.97
N ALA A 74 -6.72 -16.19 -10.24
CA ALA A 74 -5.75 -17.10 -10.82
C ALA A 74 -5.36 -18.22 -9.84
N SER A 75 -5.09 -19.42 -10.35
CA SER A 75 -4.52 -20.53 -9.61
C SER A 75 -3.06 -20.22 -9.20
N SER A 76 -2.51 -20.99 -8.27
CA SER A 76 -1.11 -20.86 -7.87
C SER A 76 -0.14 -21.03 -9.04
N ASP A 77 -0.41 -22.00 -9.91
CA ASP A 77 0.45 -22.27 -11.06
C ASP A 77 0.39 -21.13 -12.08
N GLU A 78 -0.79 -20.60 -12.37
CA GLU A 78 -0.95 -19.43 -13.25
C GLU A 78 -0.23 -18.20 -12.73
N ARG A 79 -0.17 -18.01 -11.41
CA ARG A 79 0.56 -16.88 -10.81
C ARG A 79 2.07 -17.05 -10.86
N TRP A 80 2.57 -18.24 -10.51
CA TRP A 80 3.99 -18.42 -10.20
C TRP A 80 4.81 -19.11 -11.28
N LEU A 81 4.20 -19.82 -12.24
CA LEU A 81 4.89 -20.54 -13.30
C LEU A 81 4.99 -19.79 -14.63
N GLN A 82 4.78 -18.49 -14.63
CA GLN A 82 4.92 -17.63 -15.80
C GLN A 82 6.35 -17.09 -15.95
N PRO A 83 6.73 -16.57 -17.13
CA PRO A 83 8.04 -15.96 -17.34
C PRO A 83 8.29 -14.79 -16.37
N VAL A 84 9.51 -14.69 -15.83
CA VAL A 84 9.88 -13.68 -14.82
C VAL A 84 9.53 -12.23 -15.24
N PRO A 85 9.77 -11.78 -16.48
CA PRO A 85 9.38 -10.41 -16.87
C PRO A 85 7.87 -10.16 -16.76
N GLN A 86 7.04 -11.12 -17.17
CA GLN A 86 5.59 -11.02 -17.08
C GLN A 86 5.13 -11.01 -15.61
N LEU A 87 5.69 -11.91 -14.78
CA LEU A 87 5.41 -11.95 -13.36
C LEU A 87 5.75 -10.62 -12.68
N LEU A 88 6.88 -10.02 -13.03
CA LEU A 88 7.29 -8.73 -12.49
C LEU A 88 6.30 -7.62 -12.84
N ASP A 89 5.90 -7.54 -14.12
CA ASP A 89 4.92 -6.54 -14.57
C ASP A 89 3.57 -6.69 -13.84
N GLU A 90 3.10 -7.92 -13.66
CA GLU A 90 1.86 -8.22 -12.95
C GLU A 90 1.95 -7.85 -11.45
N VAL A 91 3.04 -8.19 -10.79
CA VAL A 91 3.25 -7.86 -9.36
C VAL A 91 3.33 -6.34 -9.16
N ILE A 92 4.01 -5.62 -10.04
CA ILE A 92 4.08 -4.16 -10.00
C ILE A 92 2.68 -3.55 -10.21
N ALA A 93 1.90 -4.06 -11.16
CA ALA A 93 0.53 -3.60 -11.38
C ALA A 93 -0.35 -3.86 -10.14
N CYS A 94 -0.29 -5.05 -9.55
CA CYS A 94 -1.02 -5.38 -8.33
C CYS A 94 -0.62 -4.46 -7.16
N TYR A 95 0.67 -4.21 -6.97
CA TYR A 95 1.15 -3.33 -5.90
C TYR A 95 0.71 -1.88 -6.11
N SER A 96 0.73 -1.40 -7.35
CA SER A 96 0.27 -0.05 -7.67
C SER A 96 -1.22 0.14 -7.39
N GLU A 97 -2.05 -0.82 -7.81
CA GLU A 97 -3.49 -0.82 -7.52
C GLU A 97 -3.79 -0.93 -6.02
N HIS A 98 -3.04 -1.78 -5.32
CA HIS A 98 -3.18 -1.94 -3.87
C HIS A 98 -2.77 -0.65 -3.13
N CYS A 99 -1.66 -0.04 -3.49
CA CYS A 99 -1.23 1.23 -2.92
C CYS A 99 -2.30 2.31 -3.12
N ALA A 100 -2.90 2.40 -4.31
CA ALA A 100 -4.00 3.32 -4.58
C ALA A 100 -5.20 3.10 -3.66
N PHE A 101 -5.60 1.84 -3.48
CA PHE A 101 -6.67 1.45 -2.56
C PHE A 101 -6.35 1.85 -1.12
N ILE A 102 -5.12 1.61 -0.66
CA ILE A 102 -4.67 1.98 0.70
C ILE A 102 -4.68 3.49 0.91
N VAL A 103 -4.22 4.25 -0.06
CA VAL A 103 -4.27 5.73 0.01
C VAL A 103 -5.71 6.22 0.19
N ASP A 104 -6.66 5.71 -0.59
CA ASP A 104 -8.07 6.06 -0.46
C ASP A 104 -8.64 5.68 0.92
N ALA A 105 -8.31 4.50 1.42
CA ALA A 105 -8.74 4.02 2.73
C ALA A 105 -8.19 4.91 3.86
N LEU A 106 -6.91 5.29 3.79
CA LEU A 106 -6.28 6.17 4.77
C LEU A 106 -6.85 7.59 4.72
N VAL A 107 -7.15 8.12 3.54
CA VAL A 107 -7.84 9.42 3.40
C VAL A 107 -9.20 9.38 4.10
N ALA A 108 -9.98 8.31 3.90
CA ALA A 108 -11.26 8.15 4.58
C ALA A 108 -11.12 8.08 6.11
N GLN A 109 -10.09 7.37 6.58
CA GLN A 109 -9.81 7.21 8.01
C GLN A 109 -9.31 8.50 8.66
N THR A 110 -8.42 9.26 8.01
CA THR A 110 -7.89 10.51 8.55
C THR A 110 -8.94 11.62 8.61
N ARG A 111 -9.92 11.61 7.71
CA ARG A 111 -11.05 12.54 7.75
C ARG A 111 -11.98 12.31 8.95
N SER A 112 -12.05 11.12 9.48
CA SER A 112 -12.89 10.76 10.62
C SER A 112 -12.21 10.89 11.98
N GLY A 113 -10.88 11.15 12.03
CA GLY A 113 -10.12 11.24 13.26
C GLY A 113 -8.88 12.13 13.13
N SER A 114 -8.37 12.61 14.26
CA SER A 114 -7.16 13.46 14.33
C SER A 114 -5.90 12.69 14.75
N ALA A 115 -5.98 11.37 14.92
CA ALA A 115 -4.86 10.56 15.36
C ALA A 115 -3.92 10.22 14.19
N THR A 116 -2.62 10.29 14.44
CA THR A 116 -1.61 9.82 13.50
C THR A 116 -1.70 8.31 13.31
N ILE A 117 -1.55 7.83 12.07
CA ILE A 117 -1.58 6.42 11.69
C ILE A 117 -0.17 6.01 11.23
N LEU A 118 0.29 4.85 11.67
CA LEU A 118 1.50 4.21 11.17
C LEU A 118 1.10 3.09 10.21
N THR A 119 1.35 3.27 8.91
CA THR A 119 1.07 2.24 7.90
C THR A 119 2.35 1.55 7.43
N GLU A 120 2.26 0.25 7.20
CA GLU A 120 3.37 -0.56 6.70
C GLU A 120 2.87 -1.62 5.72
N GLY A 121 3.67 -1.91 4.71
CA GLY A 121 3.33 -2.91 3.71
C GLY A 121 4.28 -3.00 2.53
N SER A 122 4.26 -4.13 1.85
CA SER A 122 5.13 -4.41 0.72
C SER A 122 4.72 -3.68 -0.56
N CYS A 123 3.43 -3.35 -0.72
CA CYS A 123 2.95 -2.58 -1.88
C CYS A 123 3.25 -1.07 -1.79
N LEU A 124 3.77 -0.61 -0.66
CA LEU A 124 4.15 0.80 -0.47
C LEU A 124 5.50 1.08 -1.16
N LEU A 125 5.50 1.02 -2.48
CA LEU A 125 6.68 1.24 -3.30
C LEU A 125 7.07 2.73 -3.33
N PRO A 126 8.38 3.06 -3.42
CA PRO A 126 8.85 4.44 -3.53
C PRO A 126 8.15 5.21 -4.64
N ASP A 127 7.99 4.63 -5.82
CA ASP A 127 7.36 5.28 -6.97
C ASP A 127 5.88 5.61 -6.73
N CYS A 128 5.17 4.74 -6.02
CA CYS A 128 3.77 4.97 -5.66
C CYS A 128 3.62 6.11 -4.65
N LEU A 129 4.57 6.26 -3.73
CA LEU A 129 4.54 7.26 -2.67
C LEU A 129 5.30 8.55 -3.00
N ALA A 130 6.07 8.58 -4.09
CA ALA A 130 6.86 9.75 -4.50
C ALA A 130 6.06 11.07 -4.52
N PRO A 131 4.79 11.10 -4.98
CA PRO A 131 4.00 12.33 -4.94
C PRO A 131 3.77 12.90 -3.54
N MET A 132 3.90 12.09 -2.49
CA MET A 132 3.70 12.50 -1.09
C MET A 132 5.01 12.81 -0.36
N ALA A 133 6.18 12.51 -0.95
CA ALA A 133 7.47 12.57 -0.27
C ALA A 133 7.84 13.95 0.30
N ALA A 134 7.28 15.03 -0.26
CA ALA A 134 7.52 16.38 0.22
C ALA A 134 6.78 16.73 1.53
N THR A 135 5.74 15.97 1.88
CA THR A 135 4.81 16.29 2.98
C THR A 135 4.61 15.15 3.97
N ALA A 136 5.20 13.98 3.72
CA ALA A 136 4.98 12.79 4.53
C ALA A 136 6.30 12.24 5.08
N ALA A 137 6.27 11.71 6.31
CA ALA A 137 7.38 10.96 6.87
C ALA A 137 7.31 9.50 6.39
N MET A 138 8.35 9.05 5.67
CA MET A 138 8.40 7.72 5.09
C MET A 138 9.81 7.12 5.13
N VAL A 139 9.86 5.81 5.29
CA VAL A 139 11.09 5.03 5.31
C VAL A 139 10.90 3.71 4.56
N TRP A 140 11.94 3.25 3.87
CA TRP A 140 12.02 1.94 3.25
C TRP A 140 13.11 1.11 3.91
N VAL A 141 12.78 -0.15 4.23
CA VAL A 141 13.67 -1.13 4.87
C VAL A 141 13.83 -2.39 4.03
#